data_df2d4310c4e26f301aa2d61ae0136cf9
#
_entry.id   df2d4310c4e26f301aa2d61ae0136cf9
#
_cell.length_a   1.000
_cell.length_b   1.000
_cell.length_c   1.000
_cell.angle_alpha   90.00
_cell.angle_beta   90.00
_cell.angle_gamma   90.00
#
_symmetry.space_group_name_H-M   'P 1'
#
loop_
_entity.id
_entity.type
_entity.pdbx_description
1 polymer ?
#
loop_
_entity_poly.entity_id
_entity_poly.type
_entity_poly.pdbx_seq_one_letter_code
_entity_poly.pdbx_strand_id
1 'polypeptide(L)'
;MSAARSPRSGRAGRTDPLAWRRAEPAPLMLLKGPEDHAARWVTDRVTQALRERHGQLEIHRLRAGEYQPGQLATAASPSLFAEPTLITVEGLEAMNDAFLEDALRLVQQGPGADDVTLVLRHTGGTRGKRLLDAVAKAGTVVECVPLKKDEERLAFVQAEFRDRRRRIDEEAARALIRATGASLTELAAACAQLVDDTEGVVSVETVDTYYSGRVEATSFAVADAALEGQAARAVSLVRHAMATGVHPVMITAALALKARQVARMIDARRPAAELPSLLGVAPFQVRYIQQAARHWTAAGIAQAVEWIAQADAEAKGASRNPEFAVERAVIRVATAVSR
;
A
#
# COMPACT_ATOMS: atom_id res chain seq x y z
N MET A 1 21.90 37.83 -29.90
CA MET A 1 22.35 37.55 -28.52
C MET A 1 21.08 37.46 -27.66
N SER A 2 20.59 36.27 -27.43
CA SER A 2 19.45 36.03 -26.56
C SER A 2 19.84 35.03 -25.49
N ALA A 3 19.93 35.49 -24.25
CA ALA A 3 20.38 34.71 -23.10
C ALA A 3 19.29 33.75 -22.64
N ALA A 4 19.58 32.48 -22.73
CA ALA A 4 18.76 31.42 -22.14
C ALA A 4 18.75 31.56 -20.62
N ARG A 5 17.58 31.81 -20.03
CA ARG A 5 17.35 31.80 -18.58
C ARG A 5 17.35 30.37 -18.07
N SER A 6 18.34 30.03 -17.25
CA SER A 6 18.35 28.82 -16.43
C SER A 6 17.13 28.79 -15.50
N PRO A 7 16.45 27.64 -15.34
CA PRO A 7 15.38 27.54 -14.36
C PRO A 7 15.98 27.55 -12.95
N ARG A 8 15.51 28.48 -12.12
CA ARG A 8 15.84 28.66 -10.70
C ARG A 8 15.49 27.36 -9.95
N SER A 9 16.46 26.83 -9.21
CA SER A 9 16.29 25.81 -8.16
C SER A 9 15.24 26.30 -7.16
N GLY A 10 14.00 25.83 -7.30
CA GLY A 10 12.91 26.09 -6.37
C GLY A 10 13.05 25.20 -5.14
N ARG A 11 12.96 25.81 -3.97
CA ARG A 11 12.68 25.31 -2.61
C ARG A 11 12.39 23.80 -2.57
N ALA A 12 13.02 23.10 -1.60
CA ALA A 12 12.64 21.75 -1.14
C ALA A 12 11.14 21.73 -0.75
N GLY A 13 10.26 21.70 -1.75
CA GLY A 13 8.81 21.57 -1.62
C GLY A 13 8.48 20.10 -1.44
N ARG A 14 7.53 19.82 -0.56
CA ARG A 14 6.90 18.49 -0.32
C ARG A 14 6.83 17.75 -1.65
N THR A 15 7.59 16.66 -1.76
CA THR A 15 7.56 15.79 -2.94
C THR A 15 6.12 15.29 -3.08
N ASP A 16 5.49 15.50 -4.24
CA ASP A 16 4.15 15.00 -4.49
C ASP A 16 4.21 13.47 -4.43
N PRO A 17 3.50 12.83 -3.48
CA PRO A 17 3.55 11.39 -3.29
C PRO A 17 2.96 10.61 -4.47
N LEU A 18 2.21 11.28 -5.34
CA LEU A 18 1.62 10.72 -6.57
C LEU A 18 2.38 11.15 -7.84
N ALA A 19 3.60 11.69 -7.71
CA ALA A 19 4.40 12.14 -8.86
C ALA A 19 4.62 11.02 -9.90
N TRP A 20 4.70 9.78 -9.47
CA TRP A 20 4.83 8.61 -10.35
C TRP A 20 3.67 8.48 -11.36
N ARG A 21 2.46 8.98 -11.05
CA ARG A 21 1.32 8.98 -11.98
C ARG A 21 1.52 9.89 -13.19
N ARG A 22 2.48 10.79 -13.13
CA ARG A 22 2.85 11.70 -14.22
C ARG A 22 4.13 11.28 -14.94
N ALA A 23 4.65 10.10 -14.62
CA ALA A 23 5.83 9.59 -15.31
C ALA A 23 5.51 9.35 -16.79
N GLU A 24 6.36 9.90 -17.64
CA GLU A 24 6.30 9.72 -19.09
C GLU A 24 7.36 8.74 -19.54
N PRO A 25 7.14 8.01 -20.64
CA PRO A 25 8.15 7.11 -21.20
C PRO A 25 9.45 7.85 -21.51
N ALA A 26 10.56 7.27 -21.10
CA ALA A 26 11.90 7.73 -21.41
C ALA A 26 12.78 6.51 -21.78
N PRO A 27 13.80 6.68 -22.63
CA PRO A 27 14.66 5.57 -23.07
C PRO A 27 15.29 4.79 -21.92
N LEU A 28 15.57 5.45 -20.80
CA LEU A 28 16.14 4.86 -19.60
C LEU A 28 15.37 5.36 -18.36
N MET A 29 14.76 4.43 -17.62
CA MET A 29 13.97 4.74 -16.43
C MET A 29 14.43 3.90 -15.24
N LEU A 30 14.49 4.52 -14.06
CA LEU A 30 14.72 3.86 -12.78
C LEU A 30 13.48 4.04 -11.89
N LEU A 31 12.78 2.95 -11.60
CA LEU A 31 11.69 2.89 -10.63
C LEU A 31 12.27 2.55 -9.27
N LYS A 32 12.34 3.51 -8.37
CA LYS A 32 13.05 3.39 -7.09
C LYS A 32 12.10 3.49 -5.90
N GLY A 33 12.15 2.51 -5.03
CA GLY A 33 11.37 2.48 -3.78
C GLY A 33 10.54 1.20 -3.63
N PRO A 34 10.00 0.90 -2.45
CA PRO A 34 9.36 -0.36 -2.15
C PRO A 34 7.88 -0.46 -2.57
N GLU A 35 7.29 0.59 -3.18
CA GLU A 35 5.88 0.56 -3.56
C GLU A 35 5.67 -0.14 -4.90
N ASP A 36 5.22 -1.40 -4.83
CA ASP A 36 5.05 -2.25 -6.01
C ASP A 36 3.91 -1.79 -6.93
N HIS A 37 2.83 -1.25 -6.35
CA HIS A 37 1.72 -0.75 -7.16
C HIS A 37 2.17 0.40 -8.06
N ALA A 38 2.89 1.37 -7.50
CA ALA A 38 3.40 2.51 -8.25
C ALA A 38 4.34 2.06 -9.38
N ALA A 39 5.25 1.12 -9.10
CA ALA A 39 6.17 0.63 -10.10
C ALA A 39 5.47 -0.13 -11.24
N ARG A 40 4.52 -1.00 -10.92
CA ARG A 40 3.70 -1.69 -11.94
C ARG A 40 2.91 -0.71 -12.79
N TRP A 41 2.23 0.23 -12.16
CA TRP A 41 1.45 1.24 -12.85
C TRP A 41 2.29 2.04 -13.85
N VAL A 42 3.51 2.47 -13.46
CA VAL A 42 4.43 3.18 -14.36
C VAL A 42 4.87 2.27 -15.51
N THR A 43 5.22 1.02 -15.23
CA THR A 43 5.63 0.06 -16.26
C THR A 43 4.51 -0.21 -17.26
N ASP A 44 3.28 -0.38 -16.79
CA ASP A 44 2.10 -0.60 -17.64
C ASP A 44 1.80 0.61 -18.51
N ARG A 45 1.89 1.83 -17.93
CA ARG A 45 1.71 3.08 -18.67
C ARG A 45 2.78 3.27 -19.75
N VAL A 46 4.04 2.99 -19.44
CA VAL A 46 5.14 3.02 -20.42
C VAL A 46 4.88 2.02 -21.55
N THR A 47 4.49 0.80 -21.19
CA THR A 47 4.16 -0.26 -22.15
C THR A 47 3.02 0.17 -23.07
N GLN A 48 1.96 0.72 -22.51
CA GLN A 48 0.81 1.20 -23.27
C GLN A 48 1.20 2.35 -24.21
N ALA A 49 1.93 3.35 -23.70
CA ALA A 49 2.33 4.50 -24.50
C ALA A 49 3.27 4.12 -25.66
N LEU A 50 4.16 3.15 -25.46
CA LEU A 50 5.01 2.62 -26.53
C LEU A 50 4.18 1.87 -27.58
N ARG A 51 3.19 1.08 -27.17
CA ARG A 51 2.27 0.40 -28.10
C ARG A 51 1.41 1.36 -28.90
N GLU A 52 0.90 2.42 -28.25
CA GLU A 52 0.11 3.46 -28.92
C GLU A 52 0.93 4.23 -29.97
N ARG A 53 2.23 4.44 -29.70
CA ARG A 53 3.14 5.15 -30.61
C ARG A 53 3.61 4.31 -31.78
N HIS A 54 3.86 3.02 -31.56
CA HIS A 54 4.58 2.16 -32.51
C HIS A 54 3.75 0.99 -33.05
N GLY A 55 2.60 0.68 -32.45
CA GLY A 55 1.75 -0.46 -32.79
C GLY A 55 2.25 -1.75 -32.15
N GLN A 56 3.30 -2.34 -32.69
CA GLN A 56 3.92 -3.54 -32.11
C GLN A 56 5.05 -3.16 -31.14
N LEU A 57 5.33 -4.05 -30.15
CA LEU A 57 6.34 -3.82 -29.11
C LEU A 57 6.88 -5.17 -28.67
N GLU A 58 8.17 -5.37 -28.84
CA GLU A 58 8.88 -6.51 -28.25
C GLU A 58 9.14 -6.25 -26.77
N ILE A 59 8.84 -7.22 -25.90
CA ILE A 59 8.99 -7.04 -24.45
C ILE A 59 9.87 -8.13 -23.87
N HIS A 60 11.02 -7.73 -23.29
CA HIS A 60 11.90 -8.62 -22.54
C HIS A 60 11.74 -8.34 -21.04
N ARG A 61 11.55 -9.43 -20.26
CA ARG A 61 11.49 -9.36 -18.79
C ARG A 61 12.67 -10.12 -18.21
N LEU A 62 13.52 -9.41 -17.49
CA LEU A 62 14.72 -9.96 -16.89
C LEU A 62 14.68 -9.83 -15.36
N ARG A 63 15.37 -10.73 -14.68
CA ARG A 63 15.61 -10.65 -13.24
C ARG A 63 17.09 -10.48 -12.98
N ALA A 64 17.45 -9.40 -12.31
CA ALA A 64 18.85 -9.03 -12.11
C ALA A 64 19.66 -10.04 -11.28
N GLY A 65 18.99 -10.79 -10.38
CA GLY A 65 19.63 -11.86 -9.58
C GLY A 65 19.87 -13.16 -10.33
N GLU A 66 19.11 -13.41 -11.41
CA GLU A 66 19.18 -14.63 -12.24
C GLU A 66 19.83 -14.37 -13.60
N TYR A 67 20.41 -13.19 -13.77
CA TYR A 67 20.95 -12.71 -15.03
C TYR A 67 22.16 -13.53 -15.51
N GLN A 68 22.19 -13.82 -16.82
CA GLN A 68 23.32 -14.45 -17.51
C GLN A 68 24.08 -13.42 -18.34
N PRO A 69 25.42 -13.50 -18.42
CA PRO A 69 26.22 -12.56 -19.21
C PRO A 69 25.72 -12.44 -20.65
N GLY A 70 25.58 -11.20 -21.14
CA GLY A 70 25.18 -10.91 -22.51
C GLY A 70 23.64 -10.87 -22.76
N GLN A 71 22.78 -11.30 -21.83
CA GLN A 71 21.33 -11.26 -22.01
C GLN A 71 20.81 -9.85 -22.31
N LEU A 72 21.36 -8.83 -21.63
CA LEU A 72 20.95 -7.45 -21.83
C LEU A 72 21.34 -6.94 -23.22
N ALA A 73 22.54 -7.30 -23.69
CA ALA A 73 23.00 -6.96 -25.03
C ALA A 73 22.14 -7.64 -26.10
N THR A 74 21.78 -8.91 -25.90
CA THR A 74 20.89 -9.65 -26.80
C THR A 74 19.50 -9.00 -26.85
N ALA A 75 18.92 -8.67 -25.69
CA ALA A 75 17.61 -8.02 -25.60
C ALA A 75 17.60 -6.59 -26.19
N ALA A 76 18.74 -5.89 -26.14
CA ALA A 76 18.89 -4.54 -26.70
C ALA A 76 19.35 -4.55 -28.18
N SER A 77 19.55 -5.72 -28.78
CA SER A 77 19.92 -5.82 -30.21
C SER A 77 18.73 -5.38 -31.08
N PRO A 78 18.97 -4.71 -32.21
CA PRO A 78 17.90 -4.31 -33.11
C PRO A 78 17.06 -5.50 -33.55
N SER A 79 15.73 -5.36 -33.48
CA SER A 79 14.81 -6.36 -34.01
C SER A 79 14.94 -6.51 -35.53
N LEU A 80 14.84 -7.75 -36.02
CA LEU A 80 14.83 -8.03 -37.47
C LEU A 80 13.65 -7.36 -38.17
N PHE A 81 12.60 -7.03 -37.46
CA PHE A 81 11.38 -6.41 -37.96
C PHE A 81 11.31 -4.90 -37.68
N ALA A 82 12.40 -4.30 -37.17
CA ALA A 82 12.45 -2.91 -36.74
C ALA A 82 11.36 -2.54 -35.69
N GLU A 83 10.97 -3.50 -34.86
CA GLU A 83 10.03 -3.28 -33.78
C GLU A 83 10.74 -2.67 -32.57
N PRO A 84 10.16 -1.66 -31.92
CA PRO A 84 10.73 -1.12 -30.70
C PRO A 84 10.72 -2.14 -29.57
N THR A 85 11.69 -2.06 -28.69
CA THR A 85 11.92 -3.01 -27.62
C THR A 85 11.78 -2.35 -26.25
N LEU A 86 10.97 -2.97 -25.39
CA LEU A 86 10.89 -2.64 -23.97
C LEU A 86 11.60 -3.73 -23.14
N ILE A 87 12.66 -3.34 -22.44
CA ILE A 87 13.36 -4.22 -21.53
C ILE A 87 13.00 -3.82 -20.10
N THR A 88 12.37 -4.71 -19.35
CA THR A 88 12.09 -4.53 -17.93
C THR A 88 12.99 -5.41 -17.10
N VAL A 89 13.64 -4.84 -16.09
CA VAL A 89 14.54 -5.58 -15.19
C VAL A 89 14.09 -5.38 -13.75
N GLU A 90 13.74 -6.48 -13.09
CA GLU A 90 13.32 -6.50 -11.70
C GLU A 90 14.43 -7.02 -10.77
N GLY A 91 14.32 -6.68 -9.47
CA GLY A 91 15.18 -7.23 -8.43
C GLY A 91 16.61 -6.69 -8.46
N LEU A 92 16.79 -5.41 -8.79
CA LEU A 92 18.13 -4.80 -8.82
C LEU A 92 18.83 -4.85 -7.45
N GLU A 93 18.07 -4.89 -6.35
CA GLU A 93 18.63 -5.05 -5.00
C GLU A 93 19.32 -6.41 -4.79
N ALA A 94 18.98 -7.41 -5.62
CA ALA A 94 19.57 -8.76 -5.61
C ALA A 94 20.44 -9.04 -6.84
N MET A 95 20.81 -7.99 -7.61
CA MET A 95 21.57 -8.15 -8.85
C MET A 95 22.90 -8.90 -8.64
N ASN A 96 23.27 -9.74 -9.60
CA ASN A 96 24.57 -10.34 -9.67
C ASN A 96 25.59 -9.41 -10.35
N ASP A 97 26.89 -9.77 -10.29
CA ASP A 97 27.97 -8.92 -10.82
C ASP A 97 27.95 -8.85 -12.36
N ALA A 98 27.52 -9.92 -13.02
CA ALA A 98 27.38 -9.93 -14.49
C ALA A 98 26.35 -8.91 -14.97
N PHE A 99 25.18 -8.84 -14.28
CA PHE A 99 24.19 -7.81 -14.58
C PHE A 99 24.74 -6.40 -14.35
N LEU A 100 25.43 -6.19 -13.22
CA LEU A 100 25.98 -4.88 -12.86
C LEU A 100 26.95 -4.37 -13.94
N GLU A 101 27.84 -5.24 -14.43
CA GLU A 101 28.83 -4.90 -15.45
C GLU A 101 28.18 -4.59 -16.81
N ASP A 102 27.26 -5.46 -17.26
CA ASP A 102 26.60 -5.30 -18.56
C ASP A 102 25.67 -4.07 -18.54
N ALA A 103 24.91 -3.87 -17.44
CA ALA A 103 24.03 -2.71 -17.30
C ALA A 103 24.81 -1.39 -17.24
N LEU A 104 25.94 -1.34 -16.52
CA LEU A 104 26.81 -0.16 -16.52
C LEU A 104 27.35 0.16 -17.92
N ARG A 105 27.74 -0.86 -18.66
CA ARG A 105 28.24 -0.71 -20.04
C ARG A 105 27.14 -0.14 -20.94
N LEU A 106 25.93 -0.71 -20.87
CA LEU A 106 24.78 -0.24 -21.66
C LEU A 106 24.39 1.21 -21.33
N VAL A 107 24.34 1.57 -20.04
CA VAL A 107 24.03 2.95 -19.60
C VAL A 107 25.09 3.95 -20.05
N GLN A 108 26.37 3.58 -20.05
CA GLN A 108 27.48 4.46 -20.49
C GLN A 108 27.50 4.66 -22.00
N GLN A 109 27.13 3.66 -22.78
CA GLN A 109 27.04 3.72 -24.23
C GLN A 109 25.77 4.39 -24.74
N GLY A 110 24.79 4.59 -23.85
CA GLY A 110 23.39 4.87 -24.18
C GLY A 110 22.64 3.57 -24.53
N PRO A 111 21.33 3.52 -24.45
CA PRO A 111 20.55 2.31 -24.76
C PRO A 111 20.61 1.86 -26.23
N GLY A 112 21.51 2.40 -27.00
CA GLY A 112 22.01 1.91 -28.29
C GLY A 112 21.18 2.25 -29.53
N ALA A 113 19.90 1.98 -29.52
CA ALA A 113 18.98 2.32 -30.61
C ALA A 113 17.90 3.26 -30.08
N ASP A 114 17.42 4.19 -30.91
CA ASP A 114 16.33 5.10 -30.56
C ASP A 114 15.02 4.37 -30.20
N ASP A 115 14.97 3.06 -30.51
CA ASP A 115 13.81 2.21 -30.33
C ASP A 115 13.89 1.28 -29.07
N VAL A 116 14.92 1.42 -28.22
CA VAL A 116 15.05 0.62 -26.98
C VAL A 116 14.69 1.45 -25.75
N THR A 117 13.70 0.95 -24.98
CA THR A 117 13.34 1.50 -23.68
C THR A 117 13.74 0.53 -22.58
N LEU A 118 14.54 0.99 -21.61
CA LEU A 118 15.00 0.20 -20.47
C LEU A 118 14.37 0.71 -19.18
N VAL A 119 13.59 -0.14 -18.51
CA VAL A 119 12.95 0.14 -17.22
C VAL A 119 13.57 -0.74 -16.14
N LEU A 120 14.24 -0.13 -15.18
CA LEU A 120 14.96 -0.77 -14.09
C LEU A 120 14.20 -0.60 -12.78
N ARG A 121 13.97 -1.70 -12.03
CA ARG A 121 13.24 -1.70 -10.76
C ARG A 121 14.17 -2.00 -9.59
N HIS A 122 14.26 -1.06 -8.64
CA HIS A 122 15.03 -1.20 -7.40
C HIS A 122 14.17 -0.90 -6.18
N THR A 123 13.92 -1.89 -5.32
CA THR A 123 12.99 -1.76 -4.18
C THR A 123 13.60 -1.01 -3.00
N GLY A 124 14.92 -0.98 -2.87
CA GLY A 124 15.64 -0.30 -1.80
C GLY A 124 16.98 -0.97 -1.46
N GLY A 125 17.71 -0.39 -0.53
CA GLY A 125 19.04 -0.86 -0.16
C GLY A 125 20.18 -0.15 -0.90
N THR A 126 21.43 -0.65 -0.72
CA THR A 126 22.66 -0.01 -1.21
C THR A 126 23.32 -0.78 -2.36
N ARG A 127 22.83 -1.98 -2.70
CA ARG A 127 23.39 -2.79 -3.79
C ARG A 127 23.28 -2.03 -5.10
N GLY A 128 24.36 -2.06 -5.89
CA GLY A 128 24.39 -1.44 -7.20
C GLY A 128 24.41 0.09 -7.21
N LYS A 129 24.78 0.76 -6.12
CA LYS A 129 24.82 2.23 -6.03
C LYS A 129 25.46 2.88 -7.25
N ARG A 130 26.60 2.33 -7.76
CA ARG A 130 27.28 2.85 -8.94
C ARG A 130 26.37 2.85 -10.19
N LEU A 131 25.57 1.79 -10.38
CA LEU A 131 24.61 1.71 -11.47
C LEU A 131 23.45 2.69 -11.25
N LEU A 132 22.90 2.75 -10.03
CA LEU A 132 21.81 3.67 -9.71
C LEU A 132 22.21 5.13 -9.94
N ASP A 133 23.42 5.51 -9.54
CA ASP A 133 23.96 6.86 -9.76
C ASP A 133 24.18 7.14 -11.27
N ALA A 134 24.61 6.15 -12.03
CA ALA A 134 24.78 6.28 -13.48
C ALA A 134 23.42 6.46 -14.18
N VAL A 135 22.42 5.63 -13.83
CA VAL A 135 21.07 5.73 -14.39
C VAL A 135 20.41 7.06 -14.00
N ALA A 136 20.59 7.53 -12.76
CA ALA A 136 20.03 8.81 -12.32
C ALA A 136 20.61 10.03 -13.07
N LYS A 137 21.83 9.90 -13.60
CA LYS A 137 22.46 10.96 -14.44
C LYS A 137 22.02 10.93 -15.88
N ALA A 138 21.75 9.73 -16.43
CA ALA A 138 21.50 9.52 -17.85
C ALA A 138 20.01 9.35 -18.18
N GLY A 139 19.17 9.06 -17.21
CA GLY A 139 17.77 8.70 -17.40
C GLY A 139 16.81 9.39 -16.43
N THR A 140 15.58 8.90 -16.41
CA THR A 140 14.50 9.39 -15.55
C THR A 140 14.36 8.52 -14.30
N VAL A 141 14.39 9.14 -13.11
CA VAL A 141 14.13 8.45 -11.84
C VAL A 141 12.70 8.72 -11.43
N VAL A 142 11.96 7.64 -11.14
CA VAL A 142 10.60 7.67 -10.62
C VAL A 142 10.60 7.09 -9.21
N GLU A 143 10.27 7.92 -8.22
CA GLU A 143 10.19 7.48 -6.83
C GLU A 143 8.90 6.71 -6.59
N CYS A 144 9.01 5.43 -6.24
CA CYS A 144 7.92 4.52 -5.92
C CYS A 144 7.85 4.30 -4.41
N VAL A 145 7.35 5.30 -3.68
CA VAL A 145 7.30 5.30 -2.22
C VAL A 145 5.90 5.03 -1.70
N PRO A 146 5.75 4.30 -0.57
CA PRO A 146 4.44 4.05 0.04
C PRO A 146 3.72 5.34 0.45
N LEU A 147 2.43 5.39 0.24
CA LEU A 147 1.56 6.45 0.74
C LEU A 147 1.32 6.25 2.24
N LYS A 148 1.96 7.07 3.08
CA LYS A 148 1.95 6.91 4.54
C LYS A 148 0.86 7.70 5.24
N LYS A 149 0.32 8.74 4.60
CA LYS A 149 -0.68 9.64 5.17
C LYS A 149 -2.06 9.36 4.59
N ASP A 150 -3.09 9.54 5.40
CA ASP A 150 -4.48 9.40 4.95
C ASP A 150 -4.81 10.35 3.79
N GLU A 151 -4.28 11.59 3.83
CA GLU A 151 -4.49 12.57 2.79
C GLU A 151 -3.86 12.14 1.44
N GLU A 152 -2.70 11.46 1.49
CA GLU A 152 -2.04 10.92 0.30
C GLU A 152 -2.86 9.79 -0.31
N ARG A 153 -3.42 8.91 0.53
CA ARG A 153 -4.29 7.81 0.13
C ARG A 153 -5.64 8.31 -0.38
N LEU A 154 -6.20 9.33 0.27
CA LEU A 154 -7.42 9.98 -0.19
C LEU A 154 -7.22 10.61 -1.57
N ALA A 155 -6.11 11.32 -1.77
CA ALA A 155 -5.76 11.89 -3.07
C ALA A 155 -5.57 10.80 -4.14
N PHE A 156 -5.02 9.64 -3.76
CA PHE A 156 -4.90 8.48 -4.64
C PHE A 156 -6.26 7.94 -5.07
N VAL A 157 -7.17 7.66 -4.12
CA VAL A 157 -8.53 7.19 -4.42
C VAL A 157 -9.26 8.16 -5.35
N GLN A 158 -9.22 9.46 -5.03
CA GLN A 158 -9.82 10.49 -5.87
C GLN A 158 -9.23 10.54 -7.28
N ALA A 159 -7.92 10.29 -7.42
CA ALA A 159 -7.26 10.19 -8.72
C ALA A 159 -7.71 8.95 -9.48
N GLU A 160 -7.83 7.78 -8.82
CA GLU A 160 -8.33 6.54 -9.45
C GLU A 160 -9.73 6.72 -10.06
N PHE A 161 -10.64 7.34 -9.31
CA PHE A 161 -12.00 7.62 -9.80
C PHE A 161 -12.01 8.68 -10.90
N ARG A 162 -11.26 9.76 -10.75
CA ARG A 162 -11.19 10.84 -11.75
C ARG A 162 -10.67 10.36 -13.10
N ASP A 163 -9.62 9.53 -13.11
CA ASP A 163 -9.03 9.00 -14.34
C ASP A 163 -10.02 8.11 -15.11
N ARG A 164 -10.95 7.48 -14.39
CA ARG A 164 -12.06 6.69 -14.95
C ARG A 164 -13.35 7.50 -15.16
N ARG A 165 -13.27 8.84 -15.02
CA ARG A 165 -14.41 9.77 -15.16
C ARG A 165 -15.56 9.46 -14.21
N ARG A 166 -15.24 8.94 -13.02
CA ARG A 166 -16.20 8.62 -11.96
C ARG A 166 -15.96 9.51 -10.74
N ARG A 167 -16.90 9.51 -9.81
CA ARG A 167 -16.83 10.23 -8.55
C ARG A 167 -17.05 9.29 -7.37
N ILE A 168 -16.43 9.63 -6.27
CA ILE A 168 -16.61 9.01 -4.97
C ILE A 168 -16.69 10.11 -3.91
N ASP A 169 -17.60 9.98 -2.96
CA ASP A 169 -17.70 10.90 -1.83
C ASP A 169 -16.48 10.77 -0.93
N GLU A 170 -16.07 11.86 -0.28
CA GLU A 170 -14.88 11.84 0.58
C GLU A 170 -15.01 10.85 1.73
N GLU A 171 -16.20 10.76 2.34
CA GLU A 171 -16.47 9.79 3.41
C GLU A 171 -16.43 8.35 2.89
N ALA A 172 -16.95 8.08 1.70
CA ALA A 172 -16.84 6.79 1.01
C ALA A 172 -15.39 6.42 0.71
N ALA A 173 -14.59 7.38 0.21
CA ALA A 173 -13.16 7.17 -0.03
C ALA A 173 -12.41 6.84 1.27
N ARG A 174 -12.71 7.52 2.37
CA ARG A 174 -12.16 7.21 3.69
C ARG A 174 -12.61 5.83 4.20
N ALA A 175 -13.87 5.44 3.97
CA ALA A 175 -14.37 4.10 4.29
C ALA A 175 -13.61 3.02 3.50
N LEU A 176 -13.41 3.22 2.20
CA LEU A 176 -12.67 2.31 1.33
C LEU A 176 -11.20 2.14 1.79
N ILE A 177 -10.53 3.24 2.15
CA ILE A 177 -9.17 3.21 2.71
C ILE A 177 -9.11 2.38 4.00
N ARG A 178 -10.10 2.51 4.88
CA ARG A 178 -10.17 1.69 6.10
C ARG A 178 -10.42 0.21 5.80
N ALA A 179 -11.27 -0.08 4.82
CA ALA A 179 -11.62 -1.45 4.44
C ALA A 179 -10.48 -2.21 3.75
N THR A 180 -9.63 -1.53 2.99
CA THR A 180 -8.51 -2.15 2.24
C THR A 180 -7.18 -2.19 2.99
N GLY A 181 -7.11 -1.60 4.18
CA GLY A 181 -5.89 -1.61 5.00
C GLY A 181 -4.71 -0.84 4.40
N ALA A 182 -3.48 -1.36 4.54
CA ALA A 182 -2.26 -0.65 4.17
C ALA A 182 -1.84 -0.83 2.69
N SER A 183 -2.38 -1.81 1.99
CA SER A 183 -1.96 -2.19 0.63
C SER A 183 -2.50 -1.22 -0.42
N LEU A 184 -1.60 -0.53 -1.14
CA LEU A 184 -1.99 0.34 -2.24
C LEU A 184 -2.52 -0.48 -3.44
N THR A 185 -2.01 -1.68 -3.66
CA THR A 185 -2.51 -2.60 -4.69
C THR A 185 -3.96 -3.00 -4.45
N GLU A 186 -4.30 -3.31 -3.19
CA GLU A 186 -5.68 -3.66 -2.83
C GLU A 186 -6.61 -2.46 -2.93
N LEU A 187 -6.15 -1.29 -2.49
CA LEU A 187 -6.92 -0.05 -2.61
C LEU A 187 -7.22 0.29 -4.08
N ALA A 188 -6.23 0.13 -4.98
CA ALA A 188 -6.42 0.33 -6.40
C ALA A 188 -7.41 -0.67 -7.02
N ALA A 189 -7.30 -1.95 -6.66
CA ALA A 189 -8.23 -2.99 -7.11
C ALA A 189 -9.65 -2.71 -6.62
N ALA A 190 -9.79 -2.24 -5.38
CA ALA A 190 -11.07 -1.84 -4.82
C ALA A 190 -11.69 -0.64 -5.54
N CYS A 191 -10.88 0.37 -5.87
CA CYS A 191 -11.34 1.49 -6.70
C CYS A 191 -11.82 1.03 -8.08
N ALA A 192 -11.06 0.16 -8.74
CA ALA A 192 -11.42 -0.39 -10.04
C ALA A 192 -12.75 -1.15 -9.96
N GLN A 193 -12.90 -2.06 -9.00
CA GLN A 193 -14.12 -2.84 -8.80
C GLN A 193 -15.35 -1.93 -8.61
N LEU A 194 -15.26 -0.93 -7.71
CA LEU A 194 -16.39 -0.02 -7.48
C LEU A 194 -16.74 0.80 -8.73
N VAL A 195 -15.75 1.17 -9.54
CA VAL A 195 -16.00 1.87 -10.81
C VAL A 195 -16.73 0.97 -11.79
N ASP A 196 -16.34 -0.30 -11.89
CA ASP A 196 -16.89 -1.24 -12.88
C ASP A 196 -18.28 -1.77 -12.46
N ASP A 197 -18.50 -1.98 -11.15
CA ASP A 197 -19.71 -2.64 -10.63
C ASP A 197 -20.82 -1.65 -10.25
N THR A 198 -20.57 -0.34 -10.23
CA THR A 198 -21.55 0.67 -9.77
C THR A 198 -21.75 1.78 -10.78
N GLU A 199 -22.86 2.50 -10.66
CA GLU A 199 -23.15 3.70 -11.45
C GLU A 199 -23.23 4.95 -10.57
N GLY A 200 -23.08 6.13 -11.18
CA GLY A 200 -23.19 7.41 -10.47
C GLY A 200 -22.04 7.71 -9.51
N VAL A 201 -22.35 8.37 -8.40
CA VAL A 201 -21.40 8.70 -7.33
C VAL A 201 -21.36 7.56 -6.32
N VAL A 202 -20.15 7.10 -5.97
CA VAL A 202 -19.99 6.05 -4.97
C VAL A 202 -20.14 6.64 -3.55
N SER A 203 -21.16 6.19 -2.82
CA SER A 203 -21.44 6.60 -1.45
C SER A 203 -20.86 5.63 -0.42
N VAL A 204 -20.95 6.00 0.87
CA VAL A 204 -20.52 5.14 1.99
C VAL A 204 -21.30 3.83 1.99
N GLU A 205 -22.62 3.86 1.76
CA GLU A 205 -23.48 2.68 1.73
C GLU A 205 -23.05 1.71 0.61
N THR A 206 -22.62 2.25 -0.53
CA THR A 206 -22.05 1.44 -1.62
C THR A 206 -20.78 0.73 -1.15
N VAL A 207 -19.83 1.46 -0.56
CA VAL A 207 -18.58 0.88 -0.03
C VAL A 207 -18.88 -0.18 1.03
N ASP A 208 -19.80 0.09 1.95
CA ASP A 208 -20.19 -0.87 2.99
C ASP A 208 -20.80 -2.15 2.38
N THR A 209 -21.60 -2.03 1.32
CA THR A 209 -22.17 -3.19 0.63
C THR A 209 -21.10 -4.09 0.02
N TYR A 210 -20.10 -3.51 -0.64
CA TYR A 210 -19.06 -4.27 -1.36
C TYR A 210 -17.91 -4.77 -0.45
N TYR A 211 -17.62 -4.05 0.63
CA TYR A 211 -16.42 -4.29 1.47
C TYR A 211 -16.72 -4.72 2.90
N SER A 212 -17.98 -4.83 3.30
CA SER A 212 -18.38 -5.39 4.61
C SER A 212 -17.97 -6.86 4.80
N GLY A 213 -17.61 -7.55 3.74
CA GLY A 213 -17.25 -8.98 3.75
C GLY A 213 -15.75 -9.33 3.79
N ARG A 214 -14.83 -8.37 3.92
CA ARG A 214 -13.39 -8.71 4.00
C ARG A 214 -12.99 -9.09 5.42
N VAL A 215 -12.51 -10.32 5.55
CA VAL A 215 -12.22 -11.04 6.81
C VAL A 215 -11.34 -10.28 7.80
N GLU A 216 -10.27 -9.61 7.34
CA GLU A 216 -9.36 -8.86 8.23
C GLU A 216 -9.94 -7.50 8.63
N ALA A 217 -10.48 -6.74 7.68
CA ALA A 217 -11.13 -5.47 7.95
C ALA A 217 -12.31 -5.67 8.93
N THR A 218 -13.03 -6.78 8.81
CA THR A 218 -14.15 -7.12 9.68
C THR A 218 -13.68 -7.39 11.12
N SER A 219 -12.59 -8.14 11.33
CA SER A 219 -12.05 -8.41 12.66
C SER A 219 -11.56 -7.13 13.35
N PHE A 220 -10.89 -6.23 12.64
CA PHE A 220 -10.48 -4.93 13.17
C PHE A 220 -11.66 -4.00 13.39
N ALA A 221 -12.67 -4.00 12.52
CA ALA A 221 -13.88 -3.21 12.71
C ALA A 221 -14.68 -3.66 13.95
N VAL A 222 -14.75 -4.97 14.23
CA VAL A 222 -15.31 -5.50 15.48
C VAL A 222 -14.52 -4.98 16.67
N ALA A 223 -13.19 -5.05 16.63
CA ALA A 223 -12.32 -4.61 17.72
C ALA A 223 -12.44 -3.11 18.00
N ASP A 224 -12.43 -2.28 16.94
CA ASP A 224 -12.58 -0.84 17.05
C ASP A 224 -13.95 -0.48 17.65
N ALA A 225 -15.05 -1.03 17.12
CA ALA A 225 -16.40 -0.79 17.64
C ALA A 225 -16.55 -1.22 19.12
N ALA A 226 -15.93 -2.33 19.52
CA ALA A 226 -15.95 -2.80 20.89
C ALA A 226 -15.19 -1.84 21.83
N LEU A 227 -13.97 -1.43 21.44
CA LEU A 227 -13.13 -0.55 22.27
C LEU A 227 -13.59 0.92 22.28
N GLU A 228 -14.42 1.33 21.33
CA GLU A 228 -15.11 2.63 21.30
C GLU A 228 -16.46 2.61 22.07
N GLY A 229 -16.85 1.48 22.65
CA GLY A 229 -18.12 1.35 23.41
C GLY A 229 -19.37 1.29 22.54
N GLN A 230 -19.25 1.02 21.25
CA GLN A 230 -20.36 0.92 20.31
C GLN A 230 -20.98 -0.50 20.34
N ALA A 231 -21.57 -0.89 21.48
CA ALA A 231 -21.98 -2.27 21.75
C ALA A 231 -22.90 -2.87 20.67
N ALA A 232 -23.95 -2.14 20.25
CA ALA A 232 -24.88 -2.61 19.22
C ALA A 232 -24.17 -2.87 17.87
N ARG A 233 -23.27 -1.96 17.47
CA ARG A 233 -22.47 -2.08 16.25
C ARG A 233 -21.48 -3.24 16.35
N ALA A 234 -20.78 -3.37 17.48
CA ALA A 234 -19.81 -4.44 17.70
C ALA A 234 -20.49 -5.82 17.62
N VAL A 235 -21.67 -5.99 18.18
CA VAL A 235 -22.46 -7.24 18.10
C VAL A 235 -22.90 -7.52 16.67
N SER A 236 -23.40 -6.52 15.94
CA SER A 236 -23.77 -6.69 14.54
C SER A 236 -22.57 -7.13 13.69
N LEU A 237 -21.43 -6.47 13.87
CA LEU A 237 -20.19 -6.78 13.13
C LEU A 237 -19.65 -8.16 13.47
N VAL A 238 -19.62 -8.59 14.74
CA VAL A 238 -19.11 -9.90 15.12
C VAL A 238 -19.97 -11.04 14.58
N ARG A 239 -21.30 -10.89 14.60
CA ARG A 239 -22.22 -11.86 14.01
C ARG A 239 -22.08 -11.95 12.50
N HIS A 240 -21.98 -10.80 11.83
CA HIS A 240 -21.72 -10.76 10.39
C HIS A 240 -20.37 -11.40 10.04
N ALA A 241 -19.31 -11.08 10.78
CA ALA A 241 -17.99 -11.66 10.59
C ALA A 241 -18.05 -13.19 10.65
N MET A 242 -18.66 -13.76 11.68
CA MET A 242 -18.79 -15.20 11.84
C MET A 242 -19.67 -15.83 10.75
N ALA A 243 -20.78 -15.19 10.38
CA ALA A 243 -21.66 -15.65 9.30
C ALA A 243 -20.97 -15.65 7.92
N THR A 244 -19.98 -14.78 7.70
CA THR A 244 -19.16 -14.72 6.47
C THR A 244 -17.89 -15.58 6.53
N GLY A 245 -17.73 -16.42 7.57
CA GLY A 245 -16.64 -17.39 7.68
C GLY A 245 -15.37 -16.88 8.34
N VAL A 246 -15.41 -15.72 9.01
CA VAL A 246 -14.27 -15.26 9.82
C VAL A 246 -14.09 -16.18 11.02
N HIS A 247 -12.93 -16.80 11.13
CA HIS A 247 -12.64 -17.69 12.24
C HIS A 247 -12.57 -16.93 13.57
N PRO A 248 -13.20 -17.42 14.66
CA PRO A 248 -13.23 -16.76 15.99
C PRO A 248 -11.85 -16.30 16.50
N VAL A 249 -10.79 -17.07 16.27
CA VAL A 249 -9.40 -16.74 16.66
C VAL A 249 -8.90 -15.45 16.00
N MET A 250 -9.36 -15.13 14.78
CA MET A 250 -8.95 -13.89 14.09
C MET A 250 -9.55 -12.66 14.78
N ILE A 251 -10.79 -12.77 15.27
CA ILE A 251 -11.47 -11.70 15.99
C ILE A 251 -10.81 -11.47 17.36
N THR A 252 -10.51 -12.56 18.11
CA THR A 252 -9.81 -12.42 19.40
C THR A 252 -8.41 -11.84 19.24
N ALA A 253 -7.68 -12.23 18.19
CA ALA A 253 -6.36 -11.67 17.88
C ALA A 253 -6.41 -10.16 17.60
N ALA A 254 -7.41 -9.70 16.81
CA ALA A 254 -7.62 -8.29 16.52
C ALA A 254 -7.99 -7.50 17.79
N LEU A 255 -8.93 -8.02 18.61
CA LEU A 255 -9.26 -7.45 19.92
C LEU A 255 -8.03 -7.32 20.83
N ALA A 256 -7.25 -8.39 20.94
CA ALA A 256 -6.05 -8.41 21.78
C ALA A 256 -4.98 -7.42 21.31
N LEU A 257 -4.79 -7.28 19.99
CA LEU A 257 -3.86 -6.30 19.42
C LEU A 257 -4.30 -4.87 19.76
N LYS A 258 -5.55 -4.53 19.48
CA LYS A 258 -6.11 -3.20 19.71
C LYS A 258 -6.19 -2.84 21.19
N ALA A 259 -6.62 -3.78 22.06
CA ALA A 259 -6.63 -3.55 23.49
C ALA A 259 -5.24 -3.28 24.07
N ARG A 260 -4.20 -4.00 23.61
CA ARG A 260 -2.81 -3.71 23.99
C ARG A 260 -2.33 -2.34 23.53
N GLN A 261 -2.76 -1.88 22.35
CA GLN A 261 -2.44 -0.55 21.84
C GLN A 261 -3.09 0.54 22.72
N VAL A 262 -4.36 0.36 23.10
CA VAL A 262 -5.08 1.26 24.02
C VAL A 262 -4.40 1.27 25.41
N ALA A 263 -4.08 0.11 25.97
CA ALA A 263 -3.39 0.01 27.25
C ALA A 263 -2.03 0.75 27.25
N ARG A 264 -1.20 0.52 26.23
CA ARG A 264 0.07 1.24 26.06
C ARG A 264 -0.11 2.74 25.91
N MET A 265 -1.19 3.18 25.26
CA MET A 265 -1.49 4.62 25.09
C MET A 265 -1.87 5.26 26.42
N ILE A 266 -2.65 4.59 27.28
CA ILE A 266 -3.02 5.10 28.61
C ILE A 266 -1.79 5.34 29.47
N ASP A 267 -0.81 4.42 29.43
CA ASP A 267 0.43 4.51 30.21
C ASP A 267 1.51 5.39 29.56
N ALA A 268 1.28 5.81 28.31
CA ALA A 268 2.30 6.52 27.54
C ALA A 268 2.57 7.93 28.11
N ARG A 269 3.75 8.10 28.73
CA ARG A 269 4.31 9.41 29.15
C ARG A 269 5.42 9.85 28.20
N ARG A 270 5.17 9.74 26.88
CA ARG A 270 6.18 9.98 25.85
C ARG A 270 5.77 11.11 24.91
N PRO A 271 6.75 11.80 24.30
CA PRO A 271 6.47 12.78 23.24
C PRO A 271 5.68 12.16 22.08
N ALA A 272 4.82 12.95 21.45
CA ALA A 272 3.95 12.49 20.35
C ALA A 272 4.74 11.82 19.18
N ALA A 273 5.97 12.27 18.94
CA ALA A 273 6.83 11.73 17.90
C ALA A 273 7.27 10.25 18.14
N GLU A 274 7.31 9.81 19.40
CA GLU A 274 7.72 8.45 19.78
C GLU A 274 6.56 7.45 19.85
N LEU A 275 5.31 7.94 19.91
CA LEU A 275 4.11 7.11 20.04
C LEU A 275 3.93 6.09 18.92
N PRO A 276 4.20 6.40 17.64
CA PRO A 276 4.07 5.41 16.57
C PRO A 276 4.94 4.18 16.79
N SER A 277 6.19 4.39 17.20
CA SER A 277 7.14 3.31 17.48
C SER A 277 6.73 2.51 18.73
N LEU A 278 6.29 3.17 19.80
CA LEU A 278 5.82 2.53 21.03
C LEU A 278 4.62 1.61 20.78
N LEU A 279 3.68 2.06 19.94
CA LEU A 279 2.43 1.35 19.64
C LEU A 279 2.56 0.33 18.50
N GLY A 280 3.66 0.38 17.74
CA GLY A 280 3.86 -0.45 16.56
C GLY A 280 2.89 -0.14 15.43
N VAL A 281 2.56 1.16 15.22
CA VAL A 281 1.57 1.61 14.24
C VAL A 281 2.10 2.75 13.37
N ALA A 282 1.45 2.99 12.24
CA ALA A 282 1.75 4.17 11.43
C ALA A 282 1.35 5.46 12.17
N PRO A 283 2.04 6.60 11.94
CA PRO A 283 1.80 7.85 12.65
C PRO A 283 0.33 8.33 12.62
N PHE A 284 -0.37 8.11 11.53
CA PHE A 284 -1.77 8.52 11.39
C PHE A 284 -2.73 7.69 12.28
N GLN A 285 -2.38 6.45 12.62
CA GLN A 285 -3.20 5.58 13.45
C GLN A 285 -3.18 5.99 14.93
N VAL A 286 -2.15 6.70 15.37
CA VAL A 286 -2.00 7.14 16.77
C VAL A 286 -3.21 7.93 17.26
N ARG A 287 -3.75 8.84 16.43
CA ARG A 287 -4.93 9.65 16.79
C ARG A 287 -6.17 8.82 17.10
N TYR A 288 -6.39 7.72 16.37
CA TYR A 288 -7.55 6.83 16.62
C TYR A 288 -7.37 6.05 17.91
N ILE A 289 -6.15 5.58 18.19
CA ILE A 289 -5.84 4.91 19.47
C ILE A 289 -5.96 5.89 20.63
N GLN A 290 -5.51 7.15 20.46
CA GLN A 290 -5.69 8.20 21.47
C GLN A 290 -7.16 8.50 21.74
N GLN A 291 -7.99 8.53 20.71
CA GLN A 291 -9.42 8.76 20.86
C GLN A 291 -10.08 7.60 21.61
N ALA A 292 -9.80 6.36 21.25
CA ALA A 292 -10.30 5.19 21.98
C ALA A 292 -9.82 5.18 23.43
N ALA A 293 -8.53 5.50 23.69
CA ALA A 293 -7.96 5.48 25.03
C ALA A 293 -8.61 6.48 26.00
N ARG A 294 -9.20 7.58 25.51
CA ARG A 294 -9.91 8.57 26.36
C ARG A 294 -11.12 7.99 27.08
N HIS A 295 -11.68 6.90 26.60
CA HIS A 295 -12.85 6.24 27.14
C HIS A 295 -12.50 5.10 28.11
N TRP A 296 -11.20 4.87 28.37
CA TRP A 296 -10.74 3.76 29.19
C TRP A 296 -9.97 4.22 30.42
N THR A 297 -10.24 3.56 31.54
CA THR A 297 -9.36 3.60 32.73
C THR A 297 -8.34 2.47 32.64
N ALA A 298 -7.22 2.60 33.35
CA ALA A 298 -6.20 1.53 33.41
C ALA A 298 -6.78 0.20 33.94
N ALA A 299 -7.65 0.27 34.97
CA ALA A 299 -8.34 -0.92 35.49
C ALA A 299 -9.32 -1.52 34.48
N GLY A 300 -10.10 -0.69 33.79
CA GLY A 300 -11.07 -1.15 32.79
C GLY A 300 -10.41 -1.86 31.60
N ILE A 301 -9.33 -1.30 31.06
CA ILE A 301 -8.60 -1.94 29.96
C ILE A 301 -7.90 -3.23 30.39
N ALA A 302 -7.37 -3.30 31.61
CA ALA A 302 -6.79 -4.52 32.16
C ALA A 302 -7.83 -5.64 32.24
N GLN A 303 -9.02 -5.33 32.74
CA GLN A 303 -10.14 -6.29 32.81
C GLN A 303 -10.61 -6.72 31.40
N ALA A 304 -10.64 -5.81 30.43
CA ALA A 304 -10.95 -6.12 29.03
C ALA A 304 -9.92 -7.12 28.44
N VAL A 305 -8.66 -6.91 28.71
CA VAL A 305 -7.57 -7.83 28.27
C VAL A 305 -7.76 -9.24 28.83
N GLU A 306 -8.19 -9.37 30.09
CA GLU A 306 -8.48 -10.68 30.69
C GLU A 306 -9.65 -11.38 29.97
N TRP A 307 -10.76 -10.68 29.71
CA TRP A 307 -11.88 -11.25 28.98
C TRP A 307 -11.52 -11.66 27.54
N ILE A 308 -10.68 -10.89 26.88
CA ILE A 308 -10.18 -11.20 25.53
C ILE A 308 -9.26 -12.45 25.61
N ALA A 309 -8.37 -12.55 26.59
CA ALA A 309 -7.50 -13.71 26.77
C ALA A 309 -8.31 -15.00 27.06
N GLN A 310 -9.36 -14.90 27.89
CA GLN A 310 -10.27 -16.01 28.11
C GLN A 310 -10.96 -16.43 26.81
N ALA A 311 -11.49 -15.50 26.04
CA ALA A 311 -12.16 -15.80 24.77
C ALA A 311 -11.21 -16.39 23.73
N ASP A 312 -9.95 -15.95 23.70
CA ASP A 312 -8.90 -16.49 22.82
C ASP A 312 -8.59 -17.97 23.16
N ALA A 313 -8.47 -18.30 24.43
CA ALA A 313 -8.31 -19.67 24.87
C ALA A 313 -9.53 -20.54 24.51
N GLU A 314 -10.75 -20.00 24.72
CA GLU A 314 -12.00 -20.69 24.38
C GLU A 314 -12.11 -20.88 22.85
N ALA A 315 -11.71 -19.88 22.04
CA ALA A 315 -11.70 -19.95 20.58
C ALA A 315 -10.68 -20.96 20.03
N LYS A 316 -9.59 -21.21 20.75
CA LYS A 316 -8.55 -22.19 20.42
C LYS A 316 -8.82 -23.62 20.89
N GLY A 317 -10.01 -23.88 21.40
CA GLY A 317 -10.46 -25.24 21.74
C GLY A 317 -10.79 -25.48 23.21
N ALA A 318 -10.68 -24.48 24.10
CA ALA A 318 -11.09 -24.62 25.49
C ALA A 318 -12.61 -24.58 25.69
N SER A 319 -13.40 -24.29 24.65
CA SER A 319 -14.86 -24.26 24.67
C SER A 319 -15.45 -25.06 23.51
N ARG A 320 -16.67 -25.62 23.76
CA ARG A 320 -17.48 -26.27 22.70
C ARG A 320 -18.20 -25.28 21.79
N ASN A 321 -18.29 -24.01 22.18
CA ASN A 321 -18.91 -22.94 21.39
C ASN A 321 -17.98 -21.71 21.31
N PRO A 322 -16.99 -21.74 20.43
CA PRO A 322 -16.03 -20.64 20.25
C PRO A 322 -16.68 -19.33 19.79
N GLU A 323 -17.73 -19.40 18.98
CA GLU A 323 -18.43 -18.21 18.47
C GLU A 323 -19.11 -17.44 19.59
N PHE A 324 -19.80 -18.15 20.49
CA PHE A 324 -20.43 -17.55 21.67
C PHE A 324 -19.40 -16.93 22.61
N ALA A 325 -18.24 -17.58 22.80
CA ALA A 325 -17.18 -17.03 23.63
C ALA A 325 -16.69 -15.67 23.12
N VAL A 326 -16.49 -15.55 21.82
CA VAL A 326 -16.06 -14.30 21.17
C VAL A 326 -17.15 -13.23 21.25
N GLU A 327 -18.41 -13.56 20.92
CA GLU A 327 -19.52 -12.61 21.02
C GLU A 327 -19.67 -12.07 22.44
N ARG A 328 -19.59 -12.94 23.45
CA ARG A 328 -19.63 -12.56 24.87
C ARG A 328 -18.49 -11.62 25.25
N ALA A 329 -17.26 -11.88 24.78
CA ALA A 329 -16.13 -11.00 25.03
C ALA A 329 -16.30 -9.63 24.38
N VAL A 330 -16.76 -9.59 23.13
CA VAL A 330 -17.07 -8.33 22.41
C VAL A 330 -18.09 -7.49 23.18
N ILE A 331 -19.17 -8.11 23.66
CA ILE A 331 -20.19 -7.42 24.46
C ILE A 331 -19.58 -6.87 25.76
N ARG A 332 -18.83 -7.69 26.51
CA ARG A 332 -18.20 -7.27 27.77
C ARG A 332 -17.26 -6.10 27.57
N VAL A 333 -16.39 -6.18 26.55
CA VAL A 333 -15.46 -5.10 26.20
C VAL A 333 -16.22 -3.83 25.86
N ALA A 334 -17.23 -3.91 24.98
CA ALA A 334 -17.99 -2.75 24.54
C ALA A 334 -18.83 -2.10 25.66
N THR A 335 -19.26 -2.86 26.67
CA THR A 335 -20.02 -2.34 27.81
C THR A 335 -19.16 -1.85 28.96
N ALA A 336 -17.87 -2.21 29.00
CA ALA A 336 -16.92 -1.77 30.02
C ALA A 336 -16.30 -0.39 29.73
N VAL A 337 -16.54 0.16 28.56
CA VAL A 337 -16.09 1.51 28.20
C VAL A 337 -16.77 2.50 29.14
N SER A 338 -15.96 3.26 29.89
CA SER A 338 -16.46 4.28 30.81
C SER A 338 -17.20 5.38 30.04
N ARG A 339 -18.45 5.60 30.39
CA ARG A 339 -19.23 6.73 29.92
C ARG A 339 -18.88 8.00 30.68
#